data_3af9b2f2ecc3b921821fce2b1e79f2d4
#
_entry.id   3af9b2f2ecc3b921821fce2b1e79f2d4
#
_cell.length_a   1.000
_cell.length_b   1.000
_cell.length_c   1.000
_cell.angle_alpha   90.00
_cell.angle_beta   90.00
_cell.angle_gamma   90.00
#
_symmetry.space_group_name_H-M   'P 1'
#
loop_
_entity.id
_entity.type
_entity.pdbx_description
1 polymer ?
#
loop_
_entity_poly.entity_id
_entity_poly.type
_entity_poly.pdbx_seq_one_letter_code
_entity_poly.pdbx_strand_id
1 'polypeptide(L)'
;GAWITPAEWDSHITTEDFPTGVPSILAVDSSVDDARYVGVHAAVIDNQAIVKVAFVVQTENEMWEHIERIMADQKVQLAITPTLEIHLPMNLQRRYQTVGYGELLRFSSLVRSMILEGKVRHNGEKMLAEHVCRAVITKTAQGVVLSSQKSPGPIELCRCMTWAVALVSKPKQATKPMLVITG
;
A
#
# COMPACT_ATOMS: atom_id res chain seq x y z
N GLY A 1 -14.47 4.25 15.33
CA GLY A 1 -13.95 5.60 15.31
C GLY A 1 -12.94 5.85 14.19
N ALA A 2 -12.48 7.08 14.12
CA ALA A 2 -11.48 7.48 13.13
C ALA A 2 -10.18 6.69 13.32
N TRP A 3 -9.59 6.27 12.22
CA TRP A 3 -8.33 5.54 12.24
C TRP A 3 -7.15 6.47 12.52
N ILE A 4 -7.05 7.57 11.78
CA ILE A 4 -6.01 8.60 11.90
C ILE A 4 -6.67 9.97 11.78
N THR A 5 -6.31 10.90 12.66
CA THR A 5 -6.84 12.27 12.58
C THR A 5 -6.05 13.11 11.57
N PRO A 6 -6.63 14.19 11.03
CA PRO A 6 -5.89 15.11 10.15
C PRO A 6 -4.59 15.63 10.76
N ALA A 7 -4.62 16.02 12.05
CA ALA A 7 -3.42 16.52 12.71
C ALA A 7 -2.33 15.45 12.81
N GLU A 8 -2.70 14.22 13.11
CA GLU A 8 -1.75 13.10 13.16
C GLU A 8 -1.13 12.83 11.78
N TRP A 9 -1.94 12.89 10.71
CA TRP A 9 -1.45 12.66 9.36
C TRP A 9 -0.55 13.80 8.88
N ASP A 10 -0.99 15.04 9.06
CA ASP A 10 -0.27 16.23 8.58
C ASP A 10 1.09 16.43 9.26
N SER A 11 1.28 15.89 10.45
CA SER A 11 2.56 16.01 11.17
C SER A 11 3.71 15.25 10.48
N HIS A 12 3.41 14.42 9.49
CA HIS A 12 4.39 13.55 8.82
C HIS A 12 4.68 13.95 7.36
N ILE A 13 4.39 15.20 7.01
CA ILE A 13 4.70 15.71 5.67
C ILE A 13 6.22 15.88 5.53
N THR A 14 6.75 15.45 4.38
CA THR A 14 8.16 15.63 4.03
C THR A 14 8.29 16.31 2.69
N THR A 15 9.40 17.04 2.48
CA THR A 15 9.79 17.59 1.19
C THR A 15 10.78 16.71 0.46
N GLU A 16 11.16 15.57 1.06
CA GLU A 16 12.08 14.62 0.42
C GLU A 16 11.43 13.99 -0.81
N ASP A 17 12.23 13.85 -1.87
CA ASP A 17 11.79 13.15 -3.07
C ASP A 17 11.61 11.67 -2.78
N PHE A 18 10.67 11.05 -3.48
CA PHE A 18 10.50 9.60 -3.40
C PHE A 18 11.77 8.91 -3.93
N PRO A 19 12.35 7.97 -3.17
CA PRO A 19 13.61 7.34 -3.56
C PRO A 19 13.45 6.49 -4.81
N THR A 20 14.50 6.46 -5.63
CA THR A 20 14.58 5.63 -6.83
C THR A 20 15.67 4.57 -6.66
N GLY A 21 15.52 3.45 -7.36
CA GLY A 21 16.54 2.39 -7.37
C GLY A 21 16.67 1.61 -6.06
N VAL A 22 15.71 1.72 -5.15
CA VAL A 22 15.66 0.97 -3.89
C VAL A 22 14.48 0.00 -3.93
N PRO A 23 14.53 -1.10 -3.16
CA PRO A 23 13.38 -1.99 -3.05
C PRO A 23 12.13 -1.24 -2.62
N SER A 24 11.02 -1.46 -3.32
CA SER A 24 9.77 -0.75 -3.05
C SER A 24 8.56 -1.63 -3.35
N ILE A 25 7.40 -1.20 -2.86
CA ILE A 25 6.11 -1.86 -3.07
C ILE A 25 5.16 -0.88 -3.74
N LEU A 26 4.51 -1.34 -4.81
CA LEU A 26 3.40 -0.65 -5.45
C LEU A 26 2.13 -1.42 -5.13
N ALA A 27 1.24 -0.84 -4.33
CA ALA A 27 -0.05 -1.43 -4.01
C ALA A 27 -1.15 -0.82 -4.88
N VAL A 28 -2.01 -1.65 -5.45
CA VAL A 28 -3.01 -1.24 -6.43
C VAL A 28 -4.39 -1.81 -6.08
N ASP A 29 -5.40 -0.97 -6.16
CA ASP A 29 -6.78 -1.32 -5.87
C ASP A 29 -7.73 -0.56 -6.81
N SER A 30 -8.97 -0.96 -6.85
CA SER A 30 -10.03 -0.26 -7.56
C SER A 30 -11.14 0.15 -6.60
N SER A 31 -11.91 1.17 -6.98
CA SER A 31 -13.13 1.53 -6.27
C SER A 31 -14.19 0.42 -6.44
N VAL A 32 -15.16 0.39 -5.51
CA VAL A 32 -16.20 -0.64 -5.49
C VAL A 32 -16.97 -0.73 -6.81
N ASP A 33 -17.16 0.41 -7.47
CA ASP A 33 -17.88 0.50 -8.75
C ASP A 33 -16.97 0.42 -9.99
N ASP A 34 -15.66 0.13 -9.78
CA ASP A 34 -14.63 0.09 -10.83
C ASP A 34 -14.54 1.38 -11.67
N ALA A 35 -14.99 2.50 -11.11
CA ALA A 35 -14.91 3.81 -11.77
C ALA A 35 -13.56 4.49 -11.58
N ARG A 36 -12.72 3.94 -10.68
CA ARG A 36 -11.41 4.50 -10.35
C ARG A 36 -10.44 3.39 -9.98
N TYR A 37 -9.22 3.53 -10.47
CA TYR A 37 -8.11 2.63 -10.16
C TYR A 37 -7.00 3.44 -9.55
N VAL A 38 -6.45 3.00 -8.43
CA VAL A 38 -5.46 3.77 -7.67
C VAL A 38 -4.24 2.93 -7.36
N GLY A 39 -3.10 3.59 -7.21
CA GLY A 39 -1.86 2.96 -6.76
C GLY A 39 -1.14 3.85 -5.77
N VAL A 40 -0.56 3.22 -4.75
CA VAL A 40 0.32 3.87 -3.78
C VAL A 40 1.67 3.16 -3.80
N HIS A 41 2.73 3.93 -3.89
CA HIS A 41 4.10 3.45 -3.92
C HIS A 41 4.75 3.74 -2.57
N ALA A 42 5.45 2.77 -2.00
CA ALA A 42 6.15 2.92 -0.72
C ALA A 42 7.57 2.37 -0.80
N ALA A 43 8.49 3.08 -0.18
CA ALA A 43 9.89 2.66 -0.02
C ALA A 43 10.37 3.03 1.38
N VAL A 44 11.44 2.39 1.85
CA VAL A 44 12.01 2.68 3.18
C VAL A 44 13.32 3.43 3.02
N ILE A 45 13.43 4.56 3.73
CA ILE A 45 14.68 5.30 3.91
C ILE A 45 14.83 5.62 5.40
N ASP A 46 15.98 5.33 5.95
CA ASP A 46 16.33 5.65 7.36
C ASP A 46 15.26 5.16 8.36
N ASN A 47 14.80 3.93 8.16
CA ASN A 47 13.75 3.28 8.99
C ASN A 47 12.38 3.95 8.93
N GLN A 48 12.14 4.80 7.93
CA GLN A 48 10.83 5.41 7.70
C GLN A 48 10.30 4.98 6.33
N ALA A 49 9.03 4.65 6.27
CA ALA A 49 8.36 4.40 5.00
C ALA A 49 7.96 5.74 4.38
N ILE A 50 8.40 5.98 3.16
CA ILE A 50 7.97 7.13 2.37
C ILE A 50 6.93 6.64 1.38
N VAL A 51 5.78 7.31 1.35
CA VAL A 51 4.67 6.93 0.47
C VAL A 51 4.32 8.06 -0.46
N LYS A 52 3.89 7.71 -1.66
CA LYS A 52 3.26 8.65 -2.60
C LYS A 52 2.13 7.97 -3.35
N VAL A 53 1.19 8.76 -3.80
CA VAL A 53 0.19 8.30 -4.77
C VAL A 53 0.91 8.10 -6.10
N ALA A 54 0.87 6.88 -6.60
CA ALA A 54 1.52 6.54 -7.86
C ALA A 54 0.63 6.94 -9.04
N PHE A 55 -0.67 6.70 -8.92
CA PHE A 55 -1.66 7.09 -9.93
C PHE A 55 -3.07 7.04 -9.36
N VAL A 56 -3.95 7.82 -9.97
CA VAL A 56 -5.41 7.74 -9.83
C VAL A 56 -5.96 7.89 -11.23
N VAL A 57 -6.54 6.83 -11.77
CA VAL A 57 -7.01 6.80 -13.16
C VAL A 57 -8.42 6.22 -13.25
N GLN A 58 -9.07 6.38 -14.41
CA GLN A 58 -10.47 6.00 -14.57
C GLN A 58 -10.65 4.68 -15.31
N THR A 59 -9.62 4.18 -15.99
CA THR A 59 -9.71 2.95 -16.75
C THR A 59 -8.63 1.95 -16.34
N GLU A 60 -8.96 0.67 -16.48
CA GLU A 60 -8.02 -0.40 -16.20
C GLU A 60 -6.81 -0.35 -17.14
N ASN A 61 -7.02 0.02 -18.41
CA ASN A 61 -5.91 0.16 -19.36
C ASN A 61 -4.89 1.22 -18.91
N GLU A 62 -5.37 2.39 -18.47
CA GLU A 62 -4.50 3.42 -17.90
C GLU A 62 -3.75 2.91 -16.67
N MET A 63 -4.43 2.14 -15.82
CA MET A 63 -3.82 1.52 -14.65
C MET A 63 -2.64 0.62 -15.06
N TRP A 64 -2.84 -0.29 -16.03
CA TRP A 64 -1.78 -1.17 -16.47
C TRP A 64 -0.62 -0.44 -17.13
N GLU A 65 -0.88 0.64 -17.86
CA GLU A 65 0.17 1.49 -18.42
C GLU A 65 1.06 2.08 -17.32
N HIS A 66 0.45 2.59 -16.26
CA HIS A 66 1.20 3.11 -15.11
C HIS A 66 1.98 2.03 -14.39
N ILE A 67 1.35 0.88 -14.15
CA ILE A 67 2.00 -0.25 -13.46
C ILE A 67 3.23 -0.71 -14.25
N GLU A 68 3.11 -0.90 -15.55
CA GLU A 68 4.24 -1.34 -16.38
C GLU A 68 5.38 -0.34 -16.39
N ARG A 69 5.07 0.95 -16.43
CA ARG A 69 6.09 2.01 -16.36
C ARG A 69 6.84 1.98 -15.03
N ILE A 70 6.13 1.88 -13.93
CA ILE A 70 6.73 1.82 -12.59
C ILE A 70 7.51 0.53 -12.40
N MET A 71 6.95 -0.59 -12.85
CA MET A 71 7.55 -1.91 -12.72
C MET A 71 8.71 -2.16 -13.70
N ALA A 72 9.02 -1.20 -14.59
CA ALA A 72 10.26 -1.22 -15.36
C ALA A 72 11.49 -1.19 -14.44
N ASP A 73 11.38 -0.60 -13.25
CA ASP A 73 12.34 -0.77 -12.18
C ASP A 73 12.15 -2.16 -11.56
N GLN A 74 13.16 -3.03 -11.71
CA GLN A 74 13.09 -4.42 -11.28
C GLN A 74 13.02 -4.59 -9.77
N LYS A 75 13.31 -3.55 -8.99
CA LYS A 75 13.25 -3.57 -7.52
C LYS A 75 11.84 -3.30 -6.98
N VAL A 76 10.89 -2.97 -7.84
CA VAL A 76 9.50 -2.76 -7.45
C VAL A 76 8.77 -4.11 -7.43
N GLN A 77 8.08 -4.39 -6.33
CA GLN A 77 7.17 -5.52 -6.22
C GLN A 77 5.73 -5.00 -6.22
N LEU A 78 4.83 -5.73 -6.87
CA LEU A 78 3.43 -5.35 -6.99
C LEU A 78 2.59 -6.05 -5.93
N ALA A 79 1.70 -5.30 -5.26
CA ALA A 79 0.66 -5.84 -4.39
C ALA A 79 -0.69 -5.46 -5.01
N ILE A 80 -1.48 -6.43 -5.43
CA ILE A 80 -2.68 -6.18 -6.22
C ILE A 80 -3.87 -6.97 -5.66
N THR A 81 -5.05 -6.38 -5.74
CA THR A 81 -6.27 -7.06 -5.28
C THR A 81 -6.66 -8.18 -6.24
N PRO A 82 -7.32 -9.26 -5.76
CA PRO A 82 -7.60 -10.44 -6.57
C PRO A 82 -8.40 -10.17 -7.85
N THR A 83 -9.32 -9.22 -7.82
CA THR A 83 -10.12 -8.90 -9.01
C THR A 83 -9.29 -8.34 -10.16
N LEU A 84 -8.21 -7.64 -9.86
CA LEU A 84 -7.32 -7.07 -10.86
C LEU A 84 -6.27 -8.06 -11.35
N GLU A 85 -5.97 -9.08 -10.56
CA GLU A 85 -5.00 -10.12 -10.91
C GLU A 85 -5.35 -10.85 -12.20
N ILE A 86 -6.63 -10.96 -12.53
CA ILE A 86 -7.12 -11.69 -13.71
C ILE A 86 -6.44 -11.20 -15.00
N HIS A 87 -6.15 -9.91 -15.09
CA HIS A 87 -5.54 -9.30 -16.28
C HIS A 87 -4.04 -9.01 -16.11
N LEU A 88 -3.39 -9.65 -15.15
CA LEU A 88 -1.96 -9.43 -14.88
C LEU A 88 -1.10 -9.82 -16.09
N PRO A 89 -0.24 -8.90 -16.59
CA PRO A 89 0.67 -9.24 -17.68
C PRO A 89 1.65 -10.35 -17.32
N MET A 90 1.99 -11.18 -18.30
CA MET A 90 2.87 -12.33 -18.12
C MET A 90 4.25 -11.94 -17.56
N ASN A 91 4.78 -10.80 -17.96
CA ASN A 91 6.10 -10.34 -17.51
C ASN A 91 6.14 -9.92 -16.04
N LEU A 92 4.99 -9.78 -15.38
CA LEU A 92 4.91 -9.41 -13.96
C LEU A 92 4.63 -10.60 -13.03
N GLN A 93 4.45 -11.80 -13.57
CA GLN A 93 4.00 -12.98 -12.84
C GLN A 93 4.87 -13.37 -11.63
N ARG A 94 6.16 -13.03 -11.64
CA ARG A 94 7.09 -13.37 -10.56
C ARG A 94 7.34 -12.24 -9.57
N ARG A 95 6.68 -11.10 -9.76
CA ARG A 95 6.95 -9.88 -9.02
C ARG A 95 5.69 -9.30 -8.41
N TYR A 96 4.74 -10.14 -8.03
CA TYR A 96 3.52 -9.68 -7.42
C TYR A 96 3.06 -10.60 -6.29
N GLN A 97 2.17 -10.07 -5.48
CA GLN A 97 1.38 -10.82 -4.52
C GLN A 97 -0.03 -10.24 -4.47
N THR A 98 -1.01 -11.04 -4.07
CA THR A 98 -2.36 -10.55 -3.86
C THR A 98 -2.51 -10.01 -2.45
N VAL A 99 -3.31 -8.96 -2.30
CA VAL A 99 -3.66 -8.34 -1.04
C VAL A 99 -5.17 -8.13 -0.97
N GLY A 100 -5.71 -8.20 0.23
CA GLY A 100 -7.14 -8.04 0.45
C GLY A 100 -7.47 -7.85 1.92
N TYR A 101 -8.64 -8.32 2.29
CA TYR A 101 -9.16 -8.17 3.65
C TYR A 101 -8.24 -8.80 4.71
N GLY A 102 -7.71 -9.99 4.45
CA GLY A 102 -6.84 -10.69 5.41
C GLY A 102 -5.60 -9.87 5.77
N GLU A 103 -5.00 -9.20 4.78
CA GLU A 103 -3.85 -8.33 4.99
C GLU A 103 -4.26 -7.05 5.72
N LEU A 104 -5.41 -6.45 5.38
CA LEU A 104 -5.92 -5.30 6.13
C LEU A 104 -6.13 -5.64 7.60
N LEU A 105 -6.67 -6.81 7.88
CA LEU A 105 -6.87 -7.27 9.26
C LEU A 105 -5.56 -7.36 10.03
N ARG A 106 -4.50 -7.87 9.39
CA ARG A 106 -3.18 -7.96 10.02
C ARG A 106 -2.46 -6.63 10.12
N PHE A 107 -2.67 -5.73 9.14
CA PHE A 107 -1.83 -4.54 8.98
C PHE A 107 -2.46 -3.24 9.50
N SER A 108 -3.76 -3.18 9.71
CA SER A 108 -4.42 -1.92 10.09
C SER A 108 -3.86 -1.31 11.38
N SER A 109 -3.72 -2.12 12.44
CA SER A 109 -3.17 -1.64 13.70
C SER A 109 -1.67 -1.39 13.62
N LEU A 110 -0.93 -2.23 12.90
CA LEU A 110 0.50 -2.07 12.71
C LEU A 110 0.83 -0.75 12.03
N VAL A 111 0.17 -0.45 10.90
CA VAL A 111 0.44 0.77 10.15
C VAL A 111 -0.04 2.00 10.92
N ARG A 112 -1.15 1.91 11.64
CA ARG A 112 -1.57 2.99 12.54
C ARG A 112 -0.47 3.33 13.55
N SER A 113 0.08 2.33 14.21
CA SER A 113 1.19 2.52 15.16
C SER A 113 2.40 3.17 14.49
N MET A 114 2.76 2.73 13.29
CA MET A 114 3.86 3.31 12.53
C MET A 114 3.62 4.78 12.22
N ILE A 115 2.41 5.15 11.82
CA ILE A 115 2.05 6.56 11.57
C ILE A 115 2.20 7.37 12.86
N LEU A 116 1.63 6.90 13.97
CA LEU A 116 1.69 7.61 15.25
C LEU A 116 3.11 7.75 15.78
N GLU A 117 4.00 6.81 15.45
CA GLU A 117 5.40 6.84 15.86
C GLU A 117 6.30 7.64 14.90
N GLY A 118 5.74 8.24 13.85
CA GLY A 118 6.51 9.02 12.88
C GLY A 118 7.31 8.19 11.90
N LYS A 119 6.95 6.93 11.70
CA LYS A 119 7.66 6.00 10.79
C LYS A 119 7.09 5.98 9.38
N VAL A 120 6.09 6.81 9.09
CA VAL A 120 5.50 6.96 7.75
C VAL A 120 5.56 8.42 7.36
N ARG A 121 6.07 8.71 6.17
CA ARG A 121 6.15 10.06 5.64
C ARG A 121 5.49 10.14 4.28
N HIS A 122 4.95 11.31 3.97
CA HIS A 122 4.25 11.57 2.70
C HIS A 122 4.47 13.02 2.25
N ASN A 123 4.09 13.33 1.02
CA ASN A 123 4.32 14.65 0.42
C ASN A 123 3.12 15.62 0.53
N GLY A 124 2.11 15.28 1.34
CA GLY A 124 0.96 16.15 1.56
C GLY A 124 -0.13 16.06 0.50
N GLU A 125 -0.17 15.00 -0.31
CA GLU A 125 -1.20 14.85 -1.34
C GLU A 125 -2.60 14.82 -0.73
N LYS A 126 -3.46 15.70 -1.24
CA LYS A 126 -4.78 15.94 -0.67
C LYS A 126 -5.66 14.69 -0.70
N MET A 127 -5.69 13.99 -1.82
CA MET A 127 -6.58 12.83 -1.96
C MET A 127 -6.17 11.69 -1.02
N LEU A 128 -4.87 11.45 -0.83
CA LEU A 128 -4.40 10.47 0.14
C LEU A 128 -4.81 10.86 1.56
N ALA A 129 -4.63 12.13 1.93
CA ALA A 129 -5.05 12.65 3.23
C ALA A 129 -6.55 12.45 3.45
N GLU A 130 -7.37 12.74 2.45
CA GLU A 130 -8.82 12.55 2.53
C GLU A 130 -9.19 11.09 2.79
N HIS A 131 -8.60 10.16 2.05
CA HIS A 131 -8.86 8.72 2.23
C HIS A 131 -8.40 8.21 3.61
N VAL A 132 -7.23 8.64 4.06
CA VAL A 132 -6.69 8.24 5.36
C VAL A 132 -7.55 8.79 6.51
N CYS A 133 -7.90 10.07 6.45
CA CYS A 133 -8.59 10.73 7.55
C CYS A 133 -10.09 10.40 7.63
N ARG A 134 -10.70 9.97 6.52
CA ARG A 134 -12.10 9.50 6.55
C ARG A 134 -12.23 8.03 6.91
N ALA A 135 -11.14 7.28 6.84
CA ALA A 135 -11.18 5.85 7.13
C ALA A 135 -11.58 5.58 8.57
N VAL A 136 -12.48 4.63 8.77
CA VAL A 136 -12.90 4.16 10.09
C VAL A 136 -12.54 2.69 10.24
N ILE A 137 -12.44 2.25 11.48
CA ILE A 137 -12.13 0.86 11.82
C ILE A 137 -13.33 0.14 12.38
N THR A 138 -13.35 -1.16 12.17
CA THR A 138 -14.33 -2.08 12.73
C THR A 138 -13.59 -3.10 13.60
N LYS A 139 -14.17 -3.42 14.75
CA LYS A 139 -13.67 -4.51 15.59
C LYS A 139 -14.26 -5.83 15.09
N THR A 140 -13.41 -6.83 14.97
CA THR A 140 -13.80 -8.19 14.62
C THR A 140 -13.29 -9.16 15.67
N ALA A 141 -13.69 -10.43 15.59
CA ALA A 141 -13.16 -11.48 16.50
C ALA A 141 -11.64 -11.65 16.35
N GLN A 142 -11.07 -11.32 15.19
CA GLN A 142 -9.65 -11.45 14.92
C GLN A 142 -8.84 -10.15 15.11
N GLY A 143 -9.50 -9.04 15.43
CA GLY A 143 -8.83 -7.75 15.63
C GLY A 143 -9.54 -6.59 14.96
N VAL A 144 -8.81 -5.51 14.74
CA VAL A 144 -9.31 -4.26 14.18
C VAL A 144 -8.95 -4.18 12.71
N VAL A 145 -9.90 -3.76 11.87
CA VAL A 145 -9.68 -3.66 10.42
C VAL A 145 -10.30 -2.37 9.87
N LEU A 146 -9.60 -1.75 8.90
CA LEU A 146 -10.14 -0.65 8.12
C LEU A 146 -11.38 -1.11 7.35
N SER A 147 -12.46 -0.32 7.40
CA SER A 147 -13.74 -0.68 6.80
C SER A 147 -14.11 0.30 5.70
N SER A 148 -14.06 -0.17 4.45
CA SER A 148 -14.58 0.59 3.30
C SER A 148 -16.08 0.81 3.42
N GLN A 149 -16.79 -0.17 3.92
CA GLN A 149 -18.26 -0.13 4.02
C GLN A 149 -18.74 0.90 5.05
N LYS A 150 -18.04 1.02 6.18
CA LYS A 150 -18.43 1.94 7.27
C LYS A 150 -17.82 3.32 7.15
N SER A 151 -16.82 3.50 6.30
CA SER A 151 -16.21 4.81 6.07
C SER A 151 -17.17 5.69 5.27
N PRO A 152 -17.20 7.02 5.55
CA PRO A 152 -18.16 7.93 4.93
C PRO A 152 -17.80 8.33 3.48
N GLY A 153 -17.00 7.56 2.81
CA GLY A 153 -16.57 7.77 1.44
C GLY A 153 -15.45 6.83 1.07
N PRO A 154 -14.90 6.97 -0.16
CA PRO A 154 -13.84 6.09 -0.64
C PRO A 154 -12.58 6.13 0.20
N ILE A 155 -11.95 4.97 0.43
CA ILE A 155 -10.70 4.83 1.18
C ILE A 155 -9.66 3.96 0.45
N GLU A 156 -9.78 3.77 -0.86
CA GLU A 156 -8.89 2.89 -1.62
C GLU A 156 -7.44 3.28 -1.46
N LEU A 157 -7.12 4.57 -1.48
CA LEU A 157 -5.74 5.04 -1.28
C LEU A 157 -5.23 4.71 0.13
N CYS A 158 -6.09 4.79 1.13
CA CYS A 158 -5.74 4.39 2.50
C CYS A 158 -5.46 2.88 2.58
N ARG A 159 -6.26 2.06 1.92
CA ARG A 159 -6.06 0.62 1.85
C ARG A 159 -4.72 0.30 1.18
N CYS A 160 -4.48 0.88 0.02
CA CYS A 160 -3.21 0.70 -0.71
C CYS A 160 -2.01 1.15 0.12
N MET A 161 -2.10 2.31 0.77
CA MET A 161 -1.04 2.81 1.64
C MET A 161 -0.75 1.82 2.77
N THR A 162 -1.78 1.29 3.39
CA THR A 162 -1.65 0.31 4.48
C THR A 162 -0.93 -0.95 4.01
N TRP A 163 -1.32 -1.51 2.88
CA TRP A 163 -0.63 -2.67 2.31
C TRP A 163 0.82 -2.35 1.94
N ALA A 164 1.05 -1.24 1.24
CA ALA A 164 2.38 -0.87 0.77
C ALA A 164 3.35 -0.62 1.93
N VAL A 165 2.92 0.13 2.94
CA VAL A 165 3.74 0.43 4.12
C VAL A 165 4.09 -0.83 4.89
N ALA A 166 3.11 -1.68 5.17
CA ALA A 166 3.35 -2.91 5.91
C ALA A 166 4.30 -3.84 5.15
N LEU A 167 4.06 -4.03 3.85
CA LEU A 167 4.87 -4.95 3.04
C LEU A 167 6.30 -4.46 2.84
N VAL A 168 6.49 -3.15 2.60
CA VAL A 168 7.83 -2.60 2.39
C VAL A 168 8.65 -2.55 3.68
N SER A 169 7.97 -2.51 4.83
CA SER A 169 8.60 -2.41 6.14
C SER A 169 8.91 -3.78 6.75
N LYS A 170 8.51 -4.87 6.12
CA LYS A 170 8.85 -6.20 6.61
C LYS A 170 10.37 -6.36 6.61
N PRO A 171 10.96 -6.88 7.70
CA PRO A 171 12.35 -7.24 7.66
C PRO A 171 12.56 -8.24 6.53
N LYS A 172 13.62 -8.01 5.72
CA LYS A 172 14.03 -9.01 4.74
C LYS A 172 14.23 -10.31 5.51
N GLN A 173 13.43 -11.32 5.18
CA GLN A 173 13.73 -12.66 5.65
C GLN A 173 15.15 -12.97 5.17
N ALA A 174 16.04 -13.19 6.13
CA ALA A 174 17.33 -13.77 5.81
C ALA A 174 17.04 -14.96 4.91
N THR A 175 17.63 -14.97 3.71
CA THR A 175 17.56 -16.12 2.84
C THR A 175 17.96 -17.31 3.69
N LYS A 176 17.00 -18.16 4.04
CA LYS A 176 17.33 -19.40 4.71
C LYS A 176 18.34 -20.11 3.81
N PRO A 177 19.56 -20.39 4.30
CA PRO A 177 20.46 -21.20 3.51
C PRO A 177 19.68 -22.47 3.13
N MET A 178 19.62 -22.74 1.84
CA MET A 178 19.04 -24.00 1.40
C MET A 178 19.74 -25.11 2.16
N LEU A 179 18.99 -25.81 2.98
CA LEU A 179 19.43 -27.06 3.54
C LEU A 179 19.62 -28.00 2.35
N VAL A 180 20.87 -28.09 1.91
CA VAL A 180 21.24 -29.18 1.03
C VAL A 180 21.19 -30.43 1.88
N ILE A 181 20.12 -31.18 1.77
CA ILE A 181 20.06 -32.50 2.34
C ILE A 181 20.95 -33.37 1.45
N THR A 182 22.18 -33.50 1.91
CA THR A 182 23.08 -34.52 1.34
C THR A 182 22.75 -35.85 1.99
N GLY A 183 22.23 -36.75 1.21
CA GLY A 183 22.05 -38.08 1.75
C GLY A 183 21.31 -38.99 0.97
#